data_f89b17cbbdc3f6d0c78b38326ef97ae1
#
_entry.id   f89b17cbbdc3f6d0c78b38326ef97ae1
#
_cell.length_a   1.000
_cell.length_b   1.000
_cell.length_c   1.000
_cell.angle_alpha   90.00
_cell.angle_beta   90.00
_cell.angle_gamma   90.00
#
_symmetry.space_group_name_H-M   'P 1'
#
loop_
_entity.id
_entity.type
_entity.pdbx_description
1 polymer ?
#
loop_
_entity_poly.entity_id
_entity_poly.type
_entity_poly.pdbx_seq_one_letter_code
_entity_poly.pdbx_strand_id
1 'polypeptide(L)' 'MKGLRVLELSEALNVDSSDLLAVCVILNVKATSRLSMLTFEECKKITDYYENKN' A
#
# COMPACT_ATOMS: atom_id res chain seq x y z
N MET A 1 -9.79 -11.57 -8.08
CA MET A 1 -8.98 -10.43 -8.56
C MET A 1 -7.67 -10.40 -7.82
N LYS A 2 -6.59 -10.22 -8.53
CA LYS A 2 -5.29 -10.18 -7.88
C LYS A 2 -4.98 -8.79 -7.36
N GLY A 3 -4.35 -8.74 -6.21
CA GLY A 3 -3.82 -7.50 -5.70
C GLY A 3 -2.43 -7.24 -6.24
N LEU A 4 -1.71 -6.38 -5.55
CA LEU A 4 -0.34 -6.04 -5.87
C LEU A 4 0.53 -6.29 -4.65
N ARG A 5 1.82 -6.50 -4.89
CA ARG A 5 2.75 -6.47 -3.78
C ARG A 5 2.97 -5.03 -3.34
N VAL A 6 3.38 -4.88 -2.09
CA VAL A 6 3.68 -3.55 -1.54
C VAL A 6 4.64 -2.82 -2.47
N LEU A 7 5.69 -3.50 -2.92
CA LEU A 7 6.67 -2.90 -3.80
C LEU A 7 6.05 -2.40 -5.10
N GLU A 8 5.16 -3.19 -5.68
CA GLU A 8 4.53 -2.81 -6.93
C GLU A 8 3.63 -1.60 -6.75
N LEU A 9 2.87 -1.57 -5.67
CA LEU A 9 2.00 -0.43 -5.41
C LEU A 9 2.81 0.82 -5.11
N SER A 10 3.92 0.68 -4.37
CA SER A 10 4.76 1.84 -4.07
C SER A 10 5.31 2.45 -5.35
N GLU A 11 5.69 1.62 -6.30
CA GLU A 11 6.18 2.13 -7.58
C GLU A 11 5.07 2.82 -8.36
N ALA A 12 3.88 2.25 -8.34
CA ALA A 12 2.74 2.84 -9.04
C ALA A 12 2.37 4.19 -8.45
N LEU A 13 2.51 4.36 -7.14
CA LEU A 13 2.19 5.61 -6.46
C LEU A 13 3.39 6.55 -6.36
N ASN A 14 4.56 6.09 -6.82
CA ASN A 14 5.79 6.88 -6.78
C ASN A 14 6.17 7.28 -5.36
N VAL A 15 6.09 6.32 -4.45
CA VAL A 15 6.48 6.52 -3.04
C VAL A 15 7.43 5.39 -2.64
N ASP A 16 8.15 5.59 -1.55
CA ASP A 16 9.03 4.55 -1.03
C ASP A 16 8.21 3.41 -0.43
N SER A 17 8.68 2.18 -0.62
CA SER A 17 7.99 1.04 -0.04
C SER A 17 7.97 1.11 1.49
N SER A 18 9.01 1.68 2.11
CA SER A 18 9.02 1.83 3.57
C SER A 18 7.94 2.79 4.02
N ASP A 19 7.71 3.88 3.27
CA ASP A 19 6.61 4.79 3.58
C ASP A 19 5.27 4.09 3.44
N LEU A 20 5.14 3.29 2.40
CA LEU A 20 3.89 2.58 2.17
C LEU A 20 3.62 1.56 3.27
N LEU A 21 4.67 0.91 3.76
CA LEU A 21 4.51 -0.01 4.89
C LEU A 21 4.04 0.72 6.14
N ALA A 22 4.53 1.95 6.36
CA ALA A 22 4.07 2.75 7.49
C ALA A 22 2.58 3.09 7.33
N VAL A 23 2.17 3.42 6.12
CA VAL A 23 0.75 3.68 5.84
C VAL A 23 -0.09 2.43 6.08
N CYS A 24 0.44 1.27 5.73
CA CYS A 24 -0.26 0.02 6.02
C CYS A 24 -0.54 -0.14 7.50
N VAL A 25 0.43 0.21 8.35
CA VAL A 25 0.22 0.16 9.79
C VAL A 25 -0.90 1.12 10.20
N ILE A 26 -0.86 2.34 9.67
CA ILE A 26 -1.89 3.35 9.97
C ILE A 26 -3.27 2.84 9.59
N LEU A 27 -3.38 2.19 8.45
CA LEU A 27 -4.65 1.71 7.92
C LEU A 27 -5.03 0.33 8.44
N ASN A 28 -4.20 -0.23 9.33
CA ASN A 28 -4.43 -1.55 9.90
C ASN A 28 -4.41 -2.64 8.83
N VAL A 29 -3.55 -2.47 7.84
CA VAL A 29 -3.34 -3.46 6.79
C VAL A 29 -2.19 -4.35 7.21
N LYS A 30 -2.36 -5.66 7.05
CA LYS A 30 -1.36 -6.62 7.51
C LYS A 30 -0.33 -6.85 6.41
N ALA A 31 0.61 -5.96 6.29
CA ALA A 31 1.72 -6.11 5.38
C ALA A 31 3.00 -5.99 6.19
N THR A 32 3.86 -6.99 6.10
CA THR A 32 5.07 -7.06 6.91
C THR A 32 6.34 -6.74 6.13
N SER A 33 6.29 -6.81 4.81
CA SER A 33 7.47 -6.52 4.00
C SER A 33 7.01 -5.99 2.65
N ARG A 34 7.97 -5.45 1.91
CA ARG A 34 7.66 -4.93 0.58
C ARG A 34 7.22 -6.02 -0.40
N LEU A 35 7.46 -7.28 -0.05
CA LEU A 35 7.05 -8.39 -0.90
C LEU A 35 5.68 -8.94 -0.50
N SER A 36 5.08 -8.42 0.55
CA SER A 36 3.76 -8.87 0.97
C SER A 36 2.72 -8.51 -0.08
N MET A 37 1.76 -9.43 -0.28
CA MET A 37 0.68 -9.18 -1.23
C MET A 37 -0.42 -8.37 -0.57
N LEU A 38 -0.97 -7.45 -1.31
CA LEU A 38 -2.12 -6.66 -0.88
C LEU A 38 -3.32 -7.04 -1.74
N THR A 39 -4.47 -7.15 -1.10
CA THR A 39 -5.70 -7.38 -1.86
C THR A 39 -6.08 -6.12 -2.61
N PHE A 40 -7.01 -6.28 -3.55
CA PHE A 40 -7.51 -5.12 -4.29
C PHE A 40 -8.07 -4.05 -3.35
N GLU A 41 -8.81 -4.49 -2.34
CA GLU A 41 -9.41 -3.54 -1.39
C GLU A 41 -8.35 -2.84 -0.57
N GLU A 42 -7.29 -3.56 -0.20
CA GLU A 42 -6.19 -2.94 0.54
C GLU A 42 -5.47 -1.93 -0.32
N CYS A 43 -5.24 -2.26 -1.58
CA CYS A 43 -4.62 -1.31 -2.51
C CYS A 43 -5.47 -0.05 -2.63
N LYS A 44 -6.78 -0.22 -2.70
CA LYS A 44 -7.67 0.92 -2.83
C LYS A 44 -7.63 1.80 -1.60
N LYS A 45 -7.61 1.19 -0.41
CA LYS A 45 -7.50 1.96 0.83
C LYS A 45 -6.23 2.80 0.85
N ILE A 46 -5.12 2.19 0.46
CA ILE A 46 -3.83 2.88 0.48
C ILE A 46 -3.84 4.02 -0.55
N THR A 47 -4.33 3.75 -1.74
CA THR A 47 -4.40 4.76 -2.78
C THR A 47 -5.26 5.94 -2.32
N ASP A 48 -6.42 5.65 -1.73
CA ASP A 48 -7.30 6.69 -1.22
C ASP A 48 -6.60 7.52 -0.14
N TYR A 49 -5.85 6.86 0.72
CA TYR A 49 -5.10 7.58 1.77
C TYR A 49 -4.16 8.61 1.14
N TYR A 50 -3.41 8.20 0.13
CA TYR A 50 -2.47 9.11 -0.51
C TYR A 50 -3.18 10.21 -1.27
N GLU A 51 -4.30 9.92 -1.90
CA GLU A 51 -5.03 10.91 -2.67
C GLU A 51 -5.71 11.93 -1.79
N ASN A 52 -6.12 11.53 -0.59
CA ASN A 52 -6.85 12.42 0.31
C ASN A 52 -5.95 13.11 1.32
N LYS A 53 -4.67 12.98 1.16
CA LYS A 53 -3.73 13.43 2.17
C LYS A 53 -3.37 14.89 2.05
N ASN A 54 -3.88 15.66 1.32
CA ASN A 54 -3.47 17.06 1.19
C ASN A 54 -3.83 17.87 2.41
#